data_0bc71c697ca8249d817d0d2705f33db2
#
_entry.id   0bc71c697ca8249d817d0d2705f33db2
#
_cell.length_a   1.000
_cell.length_b   1.000
_cell.length_c   1.000
_cell.angle_alpha   90.00
_cell.angle_beta   90.00
_cell.angle_gamma   90.00
#
_symmetry.space_group_name_H-M   'P 1'
#
loop_
_entity.id
_entity.type
_entity.pdbx_description
1 polymer ?
#
loop_
_entity_poly.entity_id
_entity_poly.type
_entity_poly.pdbx_seq_one_letter_code
_entity_poly.pdbx_strand_id
1 'polypeptide(L)'
;CLIYYRFKKVKCSFPILHLALSISIIIIFTTAIGAFVRPISERLPYIMYFATTKYLDGKEIVHNIRPSISDDAKTTEDSLVVVLVIGEALRPDHLSLNGYERETTPMLSKVGVISLPNIYSEYTYTDASIPYILSRADSAHPQLAYSEPSFIGFFNTCGYNTTWIANQEPANSFIFFINECKNVVYANMSKNNYNFDQWLDETMLPHLDESLKSQNPKQLLILHTIGSHWWYNSHFTNKYARYKPV
;
A
#
# COMPACT_ATOMS: atom_id res chain seq x y z
N CYS A 1 21.73 -0.58 43.61
CA CYS A 1 22.88 -0.75 44.52
C CYS A 1 22.97 -2.14 45.16
N LEU A 2 21.89 -2.78 45.60
CA LEU A 2 21.90 -4.11 46.25
C LEU A 2 22.28 -5.25 45.25
N ILE A 3 21.87 -5.16 44.02
CA ILE A 3 22.20 -6.13 42.98
C ILE A 3 23.69 -6.07 42.63
N TYR A 4 24.24 -4.87 42.47
CA TYR A 4 25.68 -4.67 42.19
C TYR A 4 26.58 -5.17 43.30
N TYR A 5 26.19 -5.05 44.56
CA TYR A 5 26.99 -5.52 45.72
C TYR A 5 27.03 -7.05 45.84
N ARG A 6 25.96 -7.74 45.43
CA ARG A 6 25.92 -9.22 45.41
C ARG A 6 26.78 -9.79 44.30
N PHE A 7 26.82 -9.18 43.12
CA PHE A 7 27.67 -9.67 42.01
C PHE A 7 29.16 -9.53 42.28
N LYS A 8 29.59 -8.56 43.09
CA LYS A 8 31.00 -8.36 43.43
C LYS A 8 31.60 -9.47 44.32
N LYS A 9 30.79 -10.25 45.02
CA LYS A 9 31.22 -11.38 45.87
C LYS A 9 31.22 -12.77 45.21
N VAL A 10 30.56 -12.91 44.08
CA VAL A 10 30.55 -14.16 43.32
C VAL A 10 31.72 -14.11 42.37
N LYS A 11 32.81 -14.84 42.67
CA LYS A 11 33.85 -15.14 41.71
C LYS A 11 33.25 -16.11 40.68
N CYS A 12 32.56 -15.56 39.71
CA CYS A 12 32.02 -16.31 38.57
C CYS A 12 33.21 -16.70 37.70
N SER A 13 33.69 -17.92 37.83
CA SER A 13 34.77 -18.47 36.99
C SER A 13 34.21 -18.97 35.64
N PHE A 14 33.05 -18.52 35.22
CA PHE A 14 32.54 -18.82 33.88
C PHE A 14 33.36 -18.04 32.86
N PRO A 15 34.12 -18.74 32.00
CA PRO A 15 34.82 -18.05 30.93
C PRO A 15 33.83 -17.29 30.08
N ILE A 16 34.20 -16.09 29.70
CA ILE A 16 33.41 -15.17 28.85
C ILE A 16 32.79 -15.89 27.65
N LEU A 17 33.50 -16.89 27.15
CA LEU A 17 33.07 -17.77 26.04
C LEU A 17 31.76 -18.53 26.36
N HIS A 18 31.60 -19.07 27.58
CA HIS A 18 30.38 -19.80 27.95
C HIS A 18 29.19 -18.86 28.13
N LEU A 19 29.42 -17.66 28.61
CA LEU A 19 28.39 -16.62 28.71
C LEU A 19 27.95 -16.20 27.31
N ALA A 20 28.88 -15.92 26.41
CA ALA A 20 28.59 -15.56 25.03
C ALA A 20 27.84 -16.68 24.29
N LEU A 21 28.25 -17.94 24.48
CA LEU A 21 27.57 -19.09 23.89
C LEU A 21 26.14 -19.25 24.41
N SER A 22 25.93 -19.09 25.72
CA SER A 22 24.58 -19.15 26.33
C SER A 22 23.66 -18.05 25.81
N ILE A 23 24.18 -16.84 25.69
CA ILE A 23 23.41 -15.70 25.12
C ILE A 23 23.07 -15.97 23.66
N SER A 24 24.03 -16.48 22.87
CA SER A 24 23.81 -16.82 21.46
C SER A 24 22.77 -17.92 21.29
N ILE A 25 22.78 -18.96 22.11
CA ILE A 25 21.77 -20.04 22.10
C ILE A 25 20.37 -19.48 22.45
N ILE A 26 20.28 -18.63 23.46
CA ILE A 26 19.01 -17.99 23.84
C ILE A 26 18.46 -17.13 22.71
N ILE A 27 19.32 -16.33 22.05
CA ILE A 27 18.92 -15.49 20.92
C ILE A 27 18.44 -16.33 19.75
N ILE A 28 19.19 -17.39 19.38
CA ILE A 28 18.80 -18.30 18.28
C ILE A 28 17.49 -19.00 18.60
N PHE A 29 17.32 -19.53 19.80
CA PHE A 29 16.11 -20.23 20.21
C PHE A 29 14.88 -19.31 20.22
N THR A 30 15.04 -18.11 20.75
CA THR A 30 13.95 -17.14 20.83
C THR A 30 13.62 -16.50 19.47
N THR A 31 14.60 -16.33 18.56
CA THR A 31 14.31 -15.93 17.18
C THR A 31 13.61 -17.04 16.40
N ALA A 32 13.99 -18.29 16.59
CA ALA A 32 13.31 -19.43 15.97
C ALA A 32 11.85 -19.54 16.45
N ILE A 33 11.60 -19.40 17.75
CA ILE A 33 10.23 -19.35 18.30
C ILE A 33 9.49 -18.11 17.80
N GLY A 34 10.14 -16.96 17.74
CA GLY A 34 9.57 -15.70 17.27
C GLY A 34 9.09 -15.77 15.82
N ALA A 35 9.73 -16.57 14.97
CA ALA A 35 9.31 -16.80 13.60
C ALA A 35 7.94 -17.50 13.50
N PHE A 36 7.59 -18.32 14.51
CA PHE A 36 6.31 -19.05 14.55
C PHE A 36 5.27 -18.39 15.46
N VAL A 37 5.65 -17.43 16.30
CA VAL A 37 4.76 -16.82 17.29
C VAL A 37 4.74 -15.31 17.09
N ARG A 38 3.76 -14.84 16.31
CA ARG A 38 3.57 -13.43 15.96
C ARG A 38 3.71 -12.43 17.15
N PRO A 39 3.17 -12.69 18.34
CA PRO A 39 3.34 -11.78 19.48
C PRO A 39 4.79 -11.59 19.94
N ILE A 40 5.68 -12.52 19.67
CA ILE A 40 7.11 -12.43 20.04
C ILE A 40 7.88 -11.66 18.98
N SER A 41 7.60 -11.91 17.69
CA SER A 41 8.27 -11.23 16.57
C SER A 41 8.00 -9.72 16.54
N GLU A 42 6.87 -9.28 17.12
CA GLU A 42 6.46 -7.87 17.17
C GLU A 42 6.99 -7.11 18.40
N ARG A 43 7.78 -7.75 19.30
CA ARG A 43 8.33 -7.12 20.51
C ARG A 43 9.84 -6.95 20.44
N LEU A 44 10.35 -5.91 21.11
CA LEU A 44 11.80 -5.72 21.28
C LEU A 44 12.40 -6.87 22.10
N PRO A 45 13.61 -7.34 21.75
CA PRO A 45 14.48 -6.87 20.64
C PRO A 45 14.17 -7.52 19.27
N TYR A 46 13.27 -8.51 19.23
CA TYR A 46 13.00 -9.34 18.05
C TYR A 46 12.44 -8.57 16.87
N ILE A 47 11.59 -7.56 17.13
CA ILE A 47 11.03 -6.72 16.08
C ILE A 47 12.11 -6.08 15.20
N MET A 48 13.27 -5.74 15.76
CA MET A 48 14.38 -5.18 14.98
C MET A 48 14.92 -6.20 13.97
N TYR A 49 15.08 -7.45 14.37
CA TYR A 49 15.53 -8.53 13.48
C TYR A 49 14.49 -8.79 12.37
N PHE A 50 13.23 -9.02 12.76
CA PHE A 50 12.17 -9.33 11.80
C PHE A 50 11.81 -8.16 10.89
N ALA A 51 11.87 -6.92 11.38
CA ALA A 51 11.70 -5.74 10.54
C ALA A 51 12.86 -5.58 9.55
N THR A 52 14.10 -5.89 9.97
CA THR A 52 15.26 -5.83 9.08
C THR A 52 15.18 -6.91 7.99
N THR A 53 14.84 -8.16 8.35
CA THR A 53 14.68 -9.23 7.35
C THR A 53 13.56 -8.89 6.38
N LYS A 54 12.40 -8.46 6.88
CA LYS A 54 11.29 -8.01 6.04
C LYS A 54 11.66 -6.85 5.10
N TYR A 55 12.48 -5.91 5.59
CA TYR A 55 12.98 -4.81 4.78
C TYR A 55 13.94 -5.29 3.68
N LEU A 56 14.83 -6.23 4.00
CA LEU A 56 15.76 -6.80 3.04
C LEU A 56 15.04 -7.64 1.99
N ASP A 57 14.09 -8.47 2.42
CA ASP A 57 13.22 -9.25 1.52
C ASP A 57 12.41 -8.31 0.60
N GLY A 58 11.86 -7.22 1.15
CA GLY A 58 11.19 -6.19 0.39
C GLY A 58 12.10 -5.49 -0.62
N LYS A 59 13.36 -5.23 -0.26
CA LYS A 59 14.37 -4.71 -1.18
C LYS A 59 14.67 -5.66 -2.33
N GLU A 60 14.76 -6.95 -2.07
CA GLU A 60 14.99 -7.95 -3.11
C GLU A 60 13.82 -7.99 -4.11
N ILE A 61 12.58 -7.90 -3.63
CA ILE A 61 11.40 -7.79 -4.47
C ILE A 61 11.42 -6.50 -5.30
N VAL A 62 11.81 -5.36 -4.71
CA VAL A 62 11.89 -4.07 -5.41
C VAL A 62 13.00 -4.06 -6.46
N HIS A 63 14.09 -4.81 -6.25
CA HIS A 63 15.20 -4.93 -7.21
C HIS A 63 14.99 -6.01 -8.27
N ASN A 64 14.04 -6.92 -8.07
CA ASN A 64 13.65 -7.85 -9.14
C ASN A 64 12.96 -7.05 -10.23
N ILE A 65 13.75 -6.70 -11.26
CA ILE A 65 13.25 -6.07 -12.47
C ILE A 65 12.17 -6.99 -13.03
N ARG A 66 10.93 -6.52 -13.07
CA ARG A 66 9.87 -7.24 -13.74
C ARG A 66 10.27 -7.49 -15.18
N PRO A 67 9.91 -8.65 -15.76
CA PRO A 67 10.18 -8.89 -17.16
C PRO A 67 9.62 -7.73 -17.98
N SER A 68 10.43 -7.22 -18.92
CA SER A 68 9.95 -6.24 -19.88
C SER A 68 8.83 -6.88 -20.69
N ILE A 69 7.82 -6.09 -20.98
CA ILE A 69 6.81 -6.50 -21.96
C ILE A 69 7.52 -6.63 -23.30
N SER A 70 7.22 -7.69 -24.03
CA SER A 70 7.68 -7.83 -25.41
C SER A 70 7.28 -6.59 -26.23
N ASP A 71 8.10 -6.19 -27.18
CA ASP A 71 7.84 -5.06 -28.09
C ASP A 71 6.53 -5.18 -28.89
N ASP A 72 5.79 -6.28 -28.70
CA ASP A 72 4.50 -6.57 -29.34
C ASP A 72 3.31 -5.86 -28.68
N ALA A 73 3.45 -5.28 -27.49
CA ALA A 73 2.39 -4.48 -26.88
C ALA A 73 2.22 -3.16 -27.67
N LYS A 74 1.11 -3.05 -28.39
CA LYS A 74 0.78 -1.92 -29.25
C LYS A 74 -0.59 -1.36 -28.89
N THR A 75 -0.78 -0.08 -29.13
CA THR A 75 -2.09 0.57 -29.07
C THR A 75 -2.44 1.09 -30.46
N THR A 76 -3.71 1.00 -30.82
CA THR A 76 -4.27 1.64 -32.01
C THR A 76 -4.67 3.09 -31.78
N GLU A 77 -4.68 3.51 -30.49
CA GLU A 77 -5.11 4.85 -30.11
C GLU A 77 -3.94 5.83 -30.18
N ASP A 78 -4.12 6.91 -30.92
CA ASP A 78 -3.18 8.01 -31.01
C ASP A 78 -3.35 9.02 -29.86
N SER A 79 -4.55 9.09 -29.30
CA SER A 79 -4.88 9.98 -28.17
C SER A 79 -5.90 9.31 -27.26
N LEU A 80 -5.49 9.05 -26.01
CA LEU A 80 -6.37 8.47 -24.99
C LEU A 80 -5.86 8.85 -23.58
N VAL A 81 -6.75 9.41 -22.77
CA VAL A 81 -6.51 9.64 -21.35
C VAL A 81 -7.30 8.62 -20.54
N VAL A 82 -6.60 7.82 -19.76
CA VAL A 82 -7.17 6.84 -18.84
C VAL A 82 -6.93 7.31 -17.41
N VAL A 83 -8.00 7.38 -16.62
CA VAL A 83 -7.92 7.70 -15.18
C VAL A 83 -8.36 6.49 -14.39
N LEU A 84 -7.44 5.92 -13.62
CA LEU A 84 -7.71 4.84 -12.68
C LEU A 84 -7.78 5.42 -11.27
N VAL A 85 -8.94 5.29 -10.61
CA VAL A 85 -9.10 5.70 -9.21
C VAL A 85 -9.08 4.46 -8.32
N ILE A 86 -8.05 4.36 -7.49
CA ILE A 86 -7.95 3.31 -6.47
C ILE A 86 -8.58 3.86 -5.20
N GLY A 87 -9.79 3.35 -4.89
CA GLY A 87 -10.53 3.72 -3.68
C GLY A 87 -9.99 3.00 -2.45
N GLU A 88 -10.27 3.54 -1.26
CA GLU A 88 -9.87 2.97 0.02
C GLU A 88 -11.10 2.64 0.86
N ALA A 89 -11.12 1.42 1.44
CA ALA A 89 -12.14 0.92 2.36
C ALA A 89 -13.61 1.08 1.87
N LEU A 90 -13.82 1.00 0.55
CA LEU A 90 -15.11 1.17 -0.09
C LEU A 90 -15.81 -0.20 -0.23
N ARG A 91 -16.96 -0.36 0.41
CA ARG A 91 -17.78 -1.57 0.33
C ARG A 91 -18.88 -1.42 -0.73
N PRO A 92 -18.97 -2.33 -1.71
CA PRO A 92 -19.96 -2.24 -2.79
C PRO A 92 -21.40 -2.34 -2.30
N ASP A 93 -21.65 -3.07 -1.21
CA ASP A 93 -22.96 -3.25 -0.58
C ASP A 93 -23.44 -2.01 0.22
N HIS A 94 -22.58 -1.00 0.39
CA HIS A 94 -22.94 0.30 1.00
C HIS A 94 -23.04 1.44 -0.02
N LEU A 95 -23.05 1.12 -1.31
CA LEU A 95 -23.29 2.09 -2.37
C LEU A 95 -24.78 2.10 -2.76
N SER A 96 -25.44 3.26 -2.70
CA SER A 96 -26.82 3.40 -3.16
C SER A 96 -26.98 3.02 -4.64
N LEU A 97 -25.92 3.20 -5.42
CA LEU A 97 -25.82 2.74 -6.81
C LEU A 97 -26.05 1.22 -6.95
N ASN A 98 -25.75 0.45 -5.91
CA ASN A 98 -25.89 -1.01 -5.85
C ASN A 98 -27.13 -1.46 -5.04
N GLY A 99 -28.03 -0.54 -4.72
CA GLY A 99 -29.27 -0.83 -3.99
C GLY A 99 -29.19 -0.65 -2.46
N TYR A 100 -28.12 -0.05 -1.94
CA TYR A 100 -28.10 0.31 -0.52
C TYR A 100 -29.19 1.36 -0.22
N GLU A 101 -29.90 1.18 0.90
CA GLU A 101 -31.06 2.00 1.27
C GLU A 101 -30.74 3.49 1.52
N ARG A 102 -29.50 3.78 1.99
CA ARG A 102 -29.04 5.16 2.20
C ARG A 102 -28.43 5.71 0.92
N GLU A 103 -28.72 6.96 0.61
CA GLU A 103 -28.18 7.65 -0.56
C GLU A 103 -26.71 8.03 -0.35
N THR A 104 -25.81 7.08 -0.56
CA THR A 104 -24.37 7.22 -0.36
C THR A 104 -23.61 7.66 -1.61
N THR A 105 -24.17 7.45 -2.81
CA THR A 105 -23.51 7.75 -4.09
C THR A 105 -24.38 8.61 -5.04
N PRO A 106 -24.97 9.73 -4.56
CA PRO A 106 -25.93 10.49 -5.36
C PRO A 106 -25.33 11.13 -6.62
N MET A 107 -24.04 11.46 -6.59
CA MET A 107 -23.36 12.07 -7.75
C MET A 107 -23.01 11.02 -8.80
N LEU A 108 -22.52 9.86 -8.39
CA LEU A 108 -22.21 8.75 -9.30
C LEU A 108 -23.46 8.28 -10.04
N SER A 109 -24.60 8.20 -9.36
CA SER A 109 -25.88 7.86 -9.98
C SER A 109 -26.30 8.85 -11.07
N LYS A 110 -25.95 10.14 -10.91
CA LYS A 110 -26.29 11.21 -11.88
C LYS A 110 -25.42 11.19 -13.15
N VAL A 111 -24.17 10.76 -13.05
CA VAL A 111 -23.24 10.74 -14.20
C VAL A 111 -23.31 9.45 -15.01
N GLY A 112 -24.22 8.54 -14.67
CA GLY A 112 -24.49 7.34 -15.47
C GLY A 112 -23.35 6.32 -15.47
N VAL A 113 -22.67 6.11 -14.33
CA VAL A 113 -21.61 5.12 -14.20
C VAL A 113 -22.14 3.69 -14.36
N ILE A 114 -21.30 2.79 -14.87
CA ILE A 114 -21.55 1.35 -14.87
C ILE A 114 -21.02 0.77 -13.57
N SER A 115 -21.89 0.16 -12.77
CA SER A 115 -21.50 -0.53 -11.55
C SER A 115 -21.30 -2.04 -11.81
N LEU A 116 -20.26 -2.59 -11.20
CA LEU A 116 -19.93 -4.02 -11.22
C LEU A 116 -19.94 -4.56 -9.77
N PRO A 117 -21.12 -4.75 -9.14
CA PRO A 117 -21.25 -5.01 -7.70
C PRO A 117 -20.69 -6.36 -7.26
N ASN A 118 -20.46 -7.30 -8.18
CA ASN A 118 -19.97 -8.64 -7.92
C ASN A 118 -18.45 -8.77 -8.09
N ILE A 119 -17.73 -7.67 -8.14
CA ILE A 119 -16.26 -7.68 -8.11
C ILE A 119 -15.79 -7.54 -6.68
N TYR A 120 -14.90 -8.44 -6.26
CA TYR A 120 -14.38 -8.51 -4.90
C TYR A 120 -12.87 -8.34 -4.91
N SER A 121 -12.34 -7.63 -3.93
CA SER A 121 -10.91 -7.61 -3.66
C SER A 121 -10.49 -8.93 -3.03
N GLU A 122 -9.31 -9.43 -3.40
CA GLU A 122 -8.74 -10.64 -2.84
C GLU A 122 -8.39 -10.50 -1.34
N TYR A 123 -8.10 -9.27 -0.92
CA TYR A 123 -7.75 -8.94 0.47
C TYR A 123 -8.59 -7.77 0.99
N THR A 124 -8.60 -7.65 2.33
CA THR A 124 -9.37 -6.63 3.06
C THR A 124 -8.53 -5.41 3.46
N TYR A 125 -7.27 -5.32 3.03
CA TYR A 125 -6.37 -4.22 3.35
C TYR A 125 -5.49 -3.86 2.14
N THR A 126 -5.12 -2.60 2.05
CA THR A 126 -4.51 -1.95 0.89
C THR A 126 -3.21 -2.60 0.45
N ASP A 127 -2.30 -2.86 1.39
CA ASP A 127 -0.96 -3.40 1.11
C ASP A 127 -0.99 -4.72 0.33
N ALA A 128 -1.96 -5.59 0.65
CA ALA A 128 -2.09 -6.86 -0.04
C ALA A 128 -2.99 -6.76 -1.29
N SER A 129 -3.93 -5.80 -1.34
CA SER A 129 -4.90 -5.70 -2.44
C SER A 129 -4.31 -5.07 -3.70
N ILE A 130 -3.49 -4.02 -3.56
CA ILE A 130 -2.95 -3.26 -4.71
C ILE A 130 -2.17 -4.14 -5.70
N PRO A 131 -1.28 -5.05 -5.27
CA PRO A 131 -0.60 -5.96 -6.19
C PRO A 131 -1.55 -6.79 -7.07
N TYR A 132 -2.70 -7.20 -6.53
CA TYR A 132 -3.71 -7.97 -7.27
C TYR A 132 -4.58 -7.09 -8.18
N ILE A 133 -4.80 -5.83 -7.82
CA ILE A 133 -5.51 -4.87 -8.67
C ILE A 133 -4.69 -4.51 -9.92
N LEU A 134 -3.36 -4.41 -9.78
CA LEU A 134 -2.47 -3.93 -10.82
C LEU A 134 -1.74 -5.03 -11.61
N SER A 135 -2.06 -6.30 -11.36
CA SER A 135 -1.48 -7.46 -12.04
C SER A 135 -2.56 -8.50 -12.35
N ARG A 136 -2.15 -9.65 -12.89
CA ARG A 136 -3.02 -10.82 -13.10
C ARG A 136 -2.98 -11.81 -11.94
N ALA A 137 -2.41 -11.41 -10.80
CA ALA A 137 -2.35 -12.26 -9.63
C ALA A 137 -3.74 -12.55 -9.09
N ASP A 138 -3.92 -13.78 -8.62
CA ASP A 138 -5.08 -14.26 -7.90
C ASP A 138 -4.65 -15.16 -6.73
N SER A 139 -5.58 -15.68 -5.95
CA SER A 139 -5.29 -16.55 -4.82
C SER A 139 -4.58 -17.85 -5.21
N ALA A 140 -4.76 -18.34 -6.43
CA ALA A 140 -4.09 -19.53 -6.95
C ALA A 140 -2.67 -19.22 -7.48
N HIS A 141 -2.43 -17.99 -7.94
CA HIS A 141 -1.19 -17.57 -8.58
C HIS A 141 -0.67 -16.24 -8.02
N PRO A 142 -0.41 -16.15 -6.70
CA PRO A 142 0.00 -14.90 -6.06
C PRO A 142 1.35 -14.35 -6.57
N GLN A 143 2.22 -15.24 -7.06
CA GLN A 143 3.54 -14.86 -7.60
C GLN A 143 3.45 -13.98 -8.85
N LEU A 144 2.33 -14.00 -9.59
CA LEU A 144 2.16 -13.19 -10.80
C LEU A 144 2.20 -11.68 -10.49
N ALA A 145 1.87 -11.29 -9.26
CA ALA A 145 2.03 -9.91 -8.80
C ALA A 145 3.44 -9.35 -8.98
N TYR A 146 4.45 -10.24 -9.01
CA TYR A 146 5.87 -9.86 -9.01
C TYR A 146 6.65 -10.41 -10.22
N SER A 147 6.16 -11.47 -10.86
CA SER A 147 6.87 -12.18 -11.94
C SER A 147 6.41 -11.80 -13.34
N GLU A 148 5.34 -11.02 -13.47
CA GLU A 148 4.80 -10.56 -14.74
C GLU A 148 4.83 -9.04 -14.88
N PRO A 149 4.73 -8.52 -16.12
CA PRO A 149 4.52 -7.10 -16.37
C PRO A 149 3.24 -6.61 -15.65
N SER A 150 3.32 -5.43 -15.08
CA SER A 150 2.17 -4.80 -14.45
C SER A 150 1.24 -4.16 -15.47
N PHE A 151 0.04 -3.82 -15.02
CA PHE A 151 -0.87 -2.94 -15.75
C PHE A 151 -0.17 -1.65 -16.21
N ILE A 152 0.62 -1.02 -15.35
CA ILE A 152 1.37 0.22 -15.65
C ILE A 152 2.44 -0.03 -16.71
N GLY A 153 3.13 -1.16 -16.64
CA GLY A 153 4.15 -1.56 -17.60
C GLY A 153 3.60 -1.65 -19.03
N PHE A 154 2.38 -2.18 -19.21
CA PHE A 154 1.72 -2.22 -20.52
C PHE A 154 1.47 -0.81 -21.08
N PHE A 155 0.97 0.11 -20.27
CA PHE A 155 0.78 1.49 -20.69
C PHE A 155 2.09 2.18 -21.06
N ASN A 156 3.15 1.96 -20.27
CA ASN A 156 4.48 2.50 -20.56
C ASN A 156 5.00 2.02 -21.91
N THR A 157 4.88 0.71 -22.20
CA THR A 157 5.30 0.11 -23.49
C THR A 157 4.51 0.68 -24.65
N CYS A 158 3.21 0.94 -24.46
CA CYS A 158 2.36 1.57 -25.47
C CYS A 158 2.59 3.10 -25.60
N GLY A 159 3.59 3.66 -24.93
CA GLY A 159 4.01 5.06 -25.08
C GLY A 159 3.18 6.05 -24.26
N TYR A 160 2.39 5.59 -23.29
CA TYR A 160 1.65 6.48 -22.39
C TYR A 160 2.58 7.22 -21.44
N ASN A 161 2.20 8.45 -21.09
CA ASN A 161 2.75 9.15 -19.94
C ASN A 161 1.99 8.71 -18.69
N THR A 162 2.66 7.96 -17.80
CA THR A 162 2.06 7.39 -16.62
C THR A 162 2.37 8.26 -15.41
N THR A 163 1.33 8.62 -14.64
CA THR A 163 1.46 9.46 -13.44
C THR A 163 0.71 8.81 -12.28
N TRP A 164 1.38 8.65 -11.15
CA TRP A 164 0.78 8.23 -9.90
C TRP A 164 0.58 9.44 -8.99
N ILE A 165 -0.65 9.75 -8.64
CA ILE A 165 -1.01 10.82 -7.71
C ILE A 165 -1.52 10.14 -6.44
N ALA A 166 -0.73 10.21 -5.37
CA ALA A 166 -1.01 9.53 -4.12
C ALA A 166 -1.51 10.50 -3.05
N ASN A 167 -2.56 10.10 -2.35
CA ASN A 167 -3.00 10.71 -1.11
C ASN A 167 -2.78 9.79 0.11
N GLN A 168 -2.06 8.70 -0.10
CA GLN A 168 -1.60 7.75 0.92
C GLN A 168 -0.09 7.60 0.91
N GLU A 169 0.47 7.12 2.03
CA GLU A 169 1.88 6.74 2.10
C GLU A 169 2.13 5.46 1.27
N PRO A 170 3.28 5.35 0.60
CA PRO A 170 3.64 4.12 -0.09
C PRO A 170 3.94 3.00 0.89
N ALA A 171 3.52 1.78 0.57
CA ALA A 171 3.89 0.58 1.30
C ALA A 171 4.86 -0.29 0.50
N ASN A 172 5.68 -1.08 1.20
CA ASN A 172 6.70 -1.95 0.59
C ASN A 172 6.10 -2.95 -0.41
N SER A 173 4.85 -3.37 -0.20
CA SER A 173 4.14 -4.33 -1.04
C SER A 173 3.80 -3.81 -2.43
N PHE A 174 3.68 -2.49 -2.61
CA PHE A 174 3.28 -1.88 -3.89
C PHE A 174 4.12 -0.69 -4.35
N ILE A 175 5.14 -0.27 -3.59
CA ILE A 175 6.02 0.85 -3.97
C ILE A 175 6.66 0.65 -5.35
N PHE A 176 6.90 -0.58 -5.75
CA PHE A 176 7.48 -0.91 -7.04
C PHE A 176 6.52 -0.63 -8.22
N PHE A 177 5.20 -0.71 -8.02
CA PHE A 177 4.22 -0.25 -9.02
C PHE A 177 4.24 1.27 -9.15
N ILE A 178 4.36 1.99 -8.03
CA ILE A 178 4.51 3.46 -8.04
C ILE A 178 5.76 3.84 -8.83
N ASN A 179 6.87 3.15 -8.60
CA ASN A 179 8.15 3.41 -9.26
C ASN A 179 8.18 3.04 -10.76
N GLU A 180 7.21 2.26 -11.25
CA GLU A 180 7.03 2.03 -12.68
C GLU A 180 6.42 3.24 -13.39
N CYS A 181 5.72 4.13 -12.68
CA CYS A 181 5.20 5.35 -13.26
C CYS A 181 6.31 6.34 -13.60
N LYS A 182 6.15 7.06 -14.73
CA LYS A 182 7.10 8.08 -15.16
C LYS A 182 7.10 9.30 -14.24
N ASN A 183 5.95 9.59 -13.64
CA ASN A 183 5.78 10.70 -12.70
C ASN A 183 5.08 10.21 -11.44
N VAL A 184 5.52 10.73 -10.28
CA VAL A 184 4.91 10.42 -8.98
C VAL A 184 4.70 11.72 -8.23
N VAL A 185 3.48 11.92 -7.73
CA VAL A 185 3.09 13.08 -6.95
C VAL A 185 2.44 12.62 -5.65
N TYR A 186 2.91 13.13 -4.52
CA TYR A 186 2.30 12.90 -3.21
C TYR A 186 1.53 14.15 -2.79
N ALA A 187 0.20 14.10 -2.81
CA ALA A 187 -0.67 15.25 -2.55
C ALA A 187 -0.66 15.70 -1.08
N ASN A 188 -0.32 14.79 -0.15
CA ASN A 188 -0.35 15.05 1.30
C ASN A 188 0.89 14.54 2.03
N MET A 189 2.08 14.92 1.60
CA MET A 189 3.34 14.49 2.23
C MET A 189 3.47 14.86 3.72
N SER A 190 2.74 15.87 4.20
CA SER A 190 2.77 16.29 5.60
C SER A 190 1.77 15.54 6.49
N LYS A 191 0.90 14.71 5.91
CA LYS A 191 -0.10 13.94 6.64
C LYS A 191 0.42 12.54 6.95
N ASN A 192 0.02 12.01 8.08
CA ASN A 192 0.25 10.63 8.49
C ASN A 192 -0.92 10.14 9.35
N ASN A 193 -1.01 8.84 9.56
CA ASN A 193 -2.09 8.20 10.30
C ASN A 193 -2.19 8.61 11.78
N TYR A 194 -1.21 9.33 12.32
CA TYR A 194 -1.19 9.84 13.70
C TYR A 194 -1.56 11.33 13.78
N ASN A 195 -1.76 11.98 12.62
CA ASN A 195 -2.16 13.36 12.55
C ASN A 195 -3.69 13.43 12.32
N PHE A 196 -4.44 13.88 13.33
CA PHE A 196 -5.90 13.96 13.31
C PHE A 196 -6.47 15.14 12.53
N ASP A 197 -5.65 15.86 11.77
CA ASP A 197 -6.11 16.92 10.88
C ASP A 197 -6.94 16.36 9.72
N GLN A 198 -7.70 17.24 9.08
CA GLN A 198 -8.42 16.87 7.86
C GLN A 198 -7.45 16.37 6.78
N TRP A 199 -7.81 15.25 6.18
CA TRP A 199 -7.06 14.59 5.11
C TRP A 199 -8.02 14.22 4.00
N LEU A 200 -8.13 15.12 3.01
CA LEU A 200 -9.18 15.10 1.99
C LEU A 200 -8.62 14.72 0.63
N ASP A 201 -9.36 13.94 -0.14
CA ASP A 201 -8.97 13.55 -1.51
C ASP A 201 -9.05 14.70 -2.51
N GLU A 202 -9.81 15.76 -2.20
CA GLU A 202 -9.84 16.98 -3.02
C GLU A 202 -8.46 17.62 -3.22
N THR A 203 -7.50 17.34 -2.34
CA THR A 203 -6.10 17.81 -2.48
C THR A 203 -5.39 17.22 -3.71
N MET A 204 -5.89 16.12 -4.26
CA MET A 204 -5.37 15.51 -5.49
C MET A 204 -5.81 16.25 -6.76
N LEU A 205 -6.94 16.97 -6.72
CA LEU A 205 -7.55 17.58 -7.91
C LEU A 205 -6.64 18.60 -8.63
N PRO A 206 -5.91 19.50 -7.93
CA PRO A 206 -4.96 20.40 -8.61
C PRO A 206 -3.88 19.65 -9.41
N HIS A 207 -3.38 18.54 -8.89
CA HIS A 207 -2.37 17.71 -9.54
C HIS A 207 -2.94 16.92 -10.73
N LEU A 208 -4.21 16.48 -10.62
CA LEU A 208 -4.93 15.89 -11.72
C LEU A 208 -5.13 16.93 -12.84
N ASP A 209 -5.59 18.14 -12.51
CA ASP A 209 -5.80 19.24 -13.46
C ASP A 209 -4.49 19.63 -14.17
N GLU A 210 -3.37 19.67 -13.46
CA GLU A 210 -2.07 19.93 -14.03
C GLU A 210 -1.66 18.82 -15.03
N SER A 211 -1.87 17.56 -14.64
CA SER A 211 -1.58 16.42 -15.51
C SER A 211 -2.44 16.42 -16.78
N LEU A 212 -3.73 16.76 -16.66
CA LEU A 212 -4.67 16.84 -17.78
C LEU A 212 -4.33 17.96 -18.77
N LYS A 213 -3.71 19.04 -18.30
CA LYS A 213 -3.22 20.14 -19.16
C LYS A 213 -1.93 19.80 -19.92
N SER A 214 -1.32 18.68 -19.61
CA SER A 214 -0.15 18.16 -20.34
C SER A 214 -0.50 17.98 -21.82
N GLN A 215 0.43 18.34 -22.70
CA GLN A 215 0.26 18.15 -24.15
C GLN A 215 0.45 16.71 -24.61
N ASN A 216 0.68 15.76 -23.69
CA ASN A 216 0.83 14.38 -24.05
C ASN A 216 -0.55 13.78 -24.37
N PRO A 217 -0.78 13.33 -25.62
CA PRO A 217 -2.09 12.81 -26.03
C PRO A 217 -2.44 11.46 -25.38
N LYS A 218 -1.44 10.69 -24.93
CA LYS A 218 -1.63 9.39 -24.26
C LYS A 218 -1.20 9.47 -22.81
N GLN A 219 -2.16 9.37 -21.90
CA GLN A 219 -1.90 9.47 -20.45
C GLN A 219 -2.60 8.35 -19.68
N LEU A 220 -1.90 7.80 -18.70
CA LEU A 220 -2.49 7.00 -17.61
C LEU A 220 -2.28 7.76 -16.29
N LEU A 221 -3.37 8.19 -15.68
CA LEU A 221 -3.38 8.90 -14.41
C LEU A 221 -3.96 7.98 -13.33
N ILE A 222 -3.16 7.63 -12.34
CA ILE A 222 -3.57 6.75 -11.23
C ILE A 222 -3.75 7.62 -9.98
N LEU A 223 -4.97 7.68 -9.48
CA LEU A 223 -5.34 8.40 -8.27
C LEU A 223 -5.48 7.39 -7.12
N HIS A 224 -4.55 7.41 -6.18
CA HIS A 224 -4.61 6.56 -5.00
C HIS A 224 -5.13 7.35 -3.81
N THR A 225 -6.43 7.19 -3.54
CA THR A 225 -7.18 8.00 -2.58
C THR A 225 -6.96 7.54 -1.14
N ILE A 226 -7.18 8.45 -0.17
CA ILE A 226 -7.32 8.09 1.24
C ILE A 226 -8.72 7.56 1.55
N GLY A 227 -9.73 7.97 0.78
CA GLY A 227 -11.09 7.44 0.80
C GLY A 227 -11.71 7.36 2.18
N SER A 228 -12.20 6.16 2.53
CA SER A 228 -12.80 5.86 3.84
C SER A 228 -11.85 5.12 4.77
N HIS A 229 -10.56 5.53 4.81
CA HIS A 229 -9.58 4.97 5.74
C HIS A 229 -10.05 5.18 7.21
N TRP A 230 -9.53 4.35 8.14
CA TRP A 230 -9.81 4.53 9.56
C TRP A 230 -9.52 5.97 10.00
N TRP A 231 -10.16 6.48 11.05
CA TRP A 231 -10.35 7.89 11.37
C TRP A 231 -11.28 8.59 10.36
N TYR A 232 -12.37 7.93 10.01
CA TYR A 232 -13.35 8.31 8.99
C TYR A 232 -13.68 9.81 8.99
N ASN A 233 -13.86 10.42 10.18
CA ASN A 233 -14.25 11.83 10.31
C ASN A 233 -13.21 12.83 9.80
N SER A 234 -11.96 12.42 9.60
CA SER A 234 -10.92 13.28 9.02
C SER A 234 -10.92 13.30 7.49
N HIS A 235 -11.64 12.40 6.84
CA HIS A 235 -11.61 12.22 5.39
C HIS A 235 -12.79 12.86 4.64
N PHE A 236 -13.66 13.57 5.33
CA PHE A 236 -14.73 14.35 4.72
C PHE A 236 -15.00 15.64 5.50
N THR A 237 -15.58 16.64 4.81
CA THR A 237 -16.00 17.89 5.44
C THR A 237 -17.46 17.79 5.93
N ASN A 238 -17.85 18.69 6.83
CA ASN A 238 -19.23 18.77 7.34
C ASN A 238 -20.31 18.83 6.23
N LYS A 239 -19.96 19.28 5.03
CA LYS A 239 -20.82 19.29 3.85
C LYS A 239 -21.32 17.89 3.48
N TYR A 240 -20.51 16.87 3.73
CA TYR A 240 -20.80 15.48 3.39
C TYR A 240 -21.25 14.63 4.59
N ALA A 241 -21.28 15.19 5.80
CA ALA A 241 -21.72 14.53 7.02
C ALA A 241 -23.25 14.37 7.08
N ARG A 242 -23.85 13.60 6.15
CA ARG A 242 -25.32 13.45 6.02
C ARG A 242 -25.91 12.50 7.05
N TYR A 243 -25.17 11.48 7.45
CA TYR A 243 -25.66 10.42 8.32
C TYR A 243 -25.01 10.50 9.70
N LYS A 244 -25.83 10.31 10.75
CA LYS A 244 -25.44 10.39 12.15
C LYS A 244 -25.65 9.04 12.84
N PRO A 245 -24.89 8.69 13.88
CA PRO A 245 -23.72 9.41 14.42
C PRO A 245 -22.49 9.27 13.48
N VAL A 246 -21.62 10.27 13.53
CA VAL A 246 -20.33 10.29 12.82
C VAL A 246 -19.23 10.18 13.81
#